data_f84f79c3ea2616d53c3598e5458da473
#
_entry.id   f84f79c3ea2616d53c3598e5458da473
#
_cell.length_a   1.000
_cell.length_b   1.000
_cell.length_c   1.000
_cell.angle_alpha   90.00
_cell.angle_beta   90.00
_cell.angle_gamma   90.00
#
_symmetry.space_group_name_H-M   'P 1'
#
loop_
_entity.id
_entity.type
_entity.pdbx_description
1 polymer ?
#
loop_
_entity_poly.entity_id
_entity_poly.type
_entity_poly.pdbx_seq_one_letter_code
_entity_poly.pdbx_strand_id
1 'polypeptide(L)'
;MTKSTLFLFLCFGSITVSAQDNILKTLDSPIIFKGNDSTAYRDPALLFHENTFYLFFTLVKSESDNKVYSYTAMSTSNDLKNWSDKKILTPRDQNLDFSSPGNVVRYNDEWILCLQTYPRPDYYVKDMPKFGTGDARLFIMRSKDLESWSSPELLKVKGLDVSERDMGRMIDPYLLEDKDQKGKWWCFYKQNGVSMSYTYDFKNWTYFGHTESGENVSVLRENDEYILIHSPKNGIAIKKSKDFKTWTDFGRLITLGQKKWPWAKGRISAGTAVNLKDNPQYERYVMFFHGSGPLTEEEGDFDKNASIGITWSKDLLHWEWLK
;
A
#
# COMPACT_ATOMS: atom_id res chain seq x y z
N MET A 1 53.85 47.59 -38.67
CA MET A 1 52.89 46.43 -38.66
C MET A 1 52.84 45.83 -37.26
N THR A 2 51.94 46.30 -36.46
CA THR A 2 51.75 45.88 -35.04
C THR A 2 50.59 44.88 -34.99
N LYS A 3 50.87 43.64 -34.60
CA LYS A 3 49.86 42.58 -34.38
C LYS A 3 49.27 42.72 -32.97
N SER A 4 48.01 43.09 -32.87
CA SER A 4 47.23 43.00 -31.61
C SER A 4 46.70 41.61 -31.43
N THR A 5 47.09 40.98 -30.34
CA THR A 5 46.58 39.67 -29.92
C THR A 5 45.40 39.94 -28.96
N LEU A 6 44.19 39.53 -29.37
CA LEU A 6 42.98 39.62 -28.56
C LEU A 6 42.90 38.36 -27.66
N PHE A 7 42.98 38.55 -26.34
CA PHE A 7 42.73 37.52 -25.32
C PHE A 7 41.24 37.43 -25.01
N LEU A 8 40.60 36.33 -25.35
CA LEU A 8 39.23 36.05 -24.99
C LEU A 8 39.21 35.33 -23.62
N PHE A 9 38.75 36.04 -22.56
CA PHE A 9 38.52 35.45 -21.26
C PHE A 9 37.18 34.69 -21.29
N LEU A 10 37.21 33.35 -21.31
CA LEU A 10 36.04 32.49 -21.04
C LEU A 10 35.83 32.41 -19.52
N CYS A 11 34.84 33.15 -19.02
CA CYS A 11 34.32 32.96 -17.68
C CYS A 11 33.50 31.66 -17.62
N PHE A 12 34.06 30.60 -17.06
CA PHE A 12 33.30 29.45 -16.62
C PHE A 12 32.52 29.82 -15.36
N GLY A 13 31.24 30.14 -15.52
CA GLY A 13 30.30 30.23 -14.41
C GLY A 13 30.07 28.84 -13.86
N SER A 14 30.58 28.58 -12.66
CA SER A 14 30.24 27.35 -11.90
C SER A 14 28.76 27.43 -11.53
N ILE A 15 27.93 26.65 -12.20
CA ILE A 15 26.55 26.43 -11.77
C ILE A 15 26.64 25.55 -10.50
N THR A 16 26.55 26.16 -9.35
CA THR A 16 26.33 25.46 -8.08
C THR A 16 24.91 24.92 -8.13
N VAL A 17 24.76 23.63 -8.49
CA VAL A 17 23.53 22.92 -8.25
C VAL A 17 23.40 22.81 -6.73
N SER A 18 22.52 23.64 -6.16
CA SER A 18 22.11 23.48 -4.77
C SER A 18 21.52 22.07 -4.63
N ALA A 19 22.11 21.27 -3.77
CA ALA A 19 21.53 19.99 -3.40
C ALA A 19 20.13 20.29 -2.86
N GLN A 20 19.11 19.96 -3.62
CA GLN A 20 17.72 20.14 -3.20
C GLN A 20 17.52 19.26 -1.98
N ASP A 21 17.20 19.87 -0.83
CA ASP A 21 16.97 19.12 0.41
C ASP A 21 15.95 18.03 0.15
N ASN A 22 16.30 16.78 0.50
CA ASN A 22 15.43 15.64 0.32
C ASN A 22 14.08 15.91 1.01
N ILE A 23 13.01 15.99 0.23
CA ILE A 23 11.66 16.35 0.66
C ILE A 23 11.19 15.55 1.90
N LEU A 24 11.62 14.29 2.03
CA LEU A 24 11.29 13.42 3.16
C LEU A 24 11.77 13.98 4.50
N LYS A 25 12.89 14.71 4.51
CA LYS A 25 13.44 15.35 5.72
C LYS A 25 12.76 16.66 6.07
N THR A 26 11.94 17.20 5.18
CA THR A 26 11.20 18.44 5.41
C THR A 26 9.79 18.19 5.96
N LEU A 27 9.39 16.94 6.13
CA LEU A 27 8.11 16.58 6.76
C LEU A 27 8.14 16.93 8.26
N ASP A 28 7.01 17.38 8.78
CA ASP A 28 6.90 17.79 10.19
C ASP A 28 6.54 16.63 11.12
N SER A 29 6.02 15.54 10.57
CA SER A 29 5.51 14.38 11.32
C SER A 29 5.69 13.08 10.52
N PRO A 30 5.92 11.94 11.20
CA PRO A 30 5.83 10.64 10.56
C PRO A 30 4.39 10.23 10.22
N ILE A 31 3.38 10.98 10.69
CA ILE A 31 1.96 10.68 10.49
C ILE A 31 1.45 11.48 9.29
N ILE A 32 0.93 10.77 8.30
CA ILE A 32 0.28 11.35 7.11
C ILE A 32 -1.22 11.60 7.37
N PHE A 33 -1.92 10.58 7.86
CA PHE A 33 -3.33 10.71 8.28
C PHE A 33 -3.48 10.23 9.71
N LYS A 34 -3.94 11.11 10.57
CA LYS A 34 -4.14 10.82 11.98
C LYS A 34 -5.58 10.37 12.24
N GLY A 35 -5.73 9.17 12.80
CA GLY A 35 -7.01 8.66 13.28
C GLY A 35 -7.45 9.28 14.60
N ASN A 36 -8.69 9.02 14.96
CA ASN A 36 -9.33 9.41 16.23
C ASN A 36 -10.37 8.37 16.65
N ASP A 37 -11.15 8.65 17.70
CA ASP A 37 -12.14 7.71 18.24
C ASP A 37 -13.28 7.32 17.28
N SER A 38 -13.51 8.10 16.24
CA SER A 38 -14.58 7.85 15.25
C SER A 38 -14.07 7.59 13.84
N THR A 39 -12.77 7.71 13.61
CA THR A 39 -12.18 7.58 12.27
C THR A 39 -10.82 6.90 12.36
N ALA A 40 -10.62 5.86 11.55
CA ALA A 40 -9.33 5.21 11.40
C ALA A 40 -8.89 5.17 9.93
N TYR A 41 -7.58 5.23 9.72
CA TYR A 41 -6.91 5.13 8.42
C TYR A 41 -5.99 3.93 8.45
N ARG A 42 -6.26 2.94 7.57
CA ARG A 42 -5.57 1.65 7.58
C ARG A 42 -5.19 1.21 6.17
N ASP A 43 -4.38 0.19 6.09
CA ASP A 43 -4.06 -0.57 4.88
C ASP A 43 -3.74 0.33 3.67
N PRO A 44 -2.67 1.15 3.76
CA PRO A 44 -2.32 2.05 2.67
C PRO A 44 -1.88 1.25 1.42
N ALA A 45 -2.28 1.74 0.25
CA ALA A 45 -1.79 1.32 -1.06
C ALA A 45 -1.30 2.55 -1.81
N LEU A 46 -0.10 2.51 -2.33
CA LEU A 46 0.58 3.67 -2.87
C LEU A 46 0.88 3.50 -4.35
N LEU A 47 0.50 4.51 -5.14
CA LEU A 47 0.95 4.71 -6.51
C LEU A 47 1.67 6.06 -6.60
N PHE A 48 2.84 6.10 -7.21
CA PHE A 48 3.50 7.34 -7.61
C PHE A 48 3.49 7.43 -9.15
N HIS A 49 2.80 8.42 -9.67
CA HIS A 49 2.62 8.62 -11.11
C HIS A 49 2.63 10.13 -11.43
N GLU A 50 3.38 10.53 -12.44
CA GLU A 50 3.49 11.92 -12.91
C GLU A 50 3.74 12.92 -11.76
N ASN A 51 4.74 12.62 -10.90
CA ASN A 51 5.10 13.40 -9.70
C ASN A 51 3.98 13.58 -8.67
N THR A 52 2.95 12.73 -8.72
CA THR A 52 1.84 12.74 -7.78
C THR A 52 1.79 11.40 -7.03
N PHE A 53 1.67 11.48 -5.72
CA PHE A 53 1.32 10.34 -4.87
C PHE A 53 -0.20 10.18 -4.87
N TYR A 54 -0.66 9.00 -5.23
CA TYR A 54 -2.03 8.55 -5.05
C TYR A 54 -2.03 7.56 -3.90
N LEU A 55 -2.60 7.95 -2.77
CA LEU A 55 -2.70 7.11 -1.59
C LEU A 55 -4.12 6.59 -1.46
N PHE A 56 -4.29 5.29 -1.67
CA PHE A 56 -5.53 4.57 -1.40
C PHE A 56 -5.43 3.94 -0.01
N PHE A 57 -6.53 3.84 0.70
CA PHE A 57 -6.52 3.34 2.08
C PHE A 57 -7.90 2.86 2.51
N THR A 58 -7.92 2.04 3.55
CA THR A 58 -9.16 1.75 4.28
C THR A 58 -9.48 2.94 5.18
N LEU A 59 -10.65 3.53 4.96
CA LEU A 59 -11.25 4.54 5.82
C LEU A 59 -12.34 3.89 6.67
N VAL A 60 -12.11 3.75 7.97
CA VAL A 60 -13.13 3.27 8.92
C VAL A 60 -13.80 4.46 9.58
N LYS A 61 -15.13 4.47 9.61
CA LYS A 61 -15.92 5.56 10.20
C LYS A 61 -17.03 5.04 11.10
N SER A 62 -17.12 5.59 12.30
CA SER A 62 -18.33 5.55 13.11
C SER A 62 -19.30 6.63 12.60
N GLU A 63 -20.51 6.26 12.23
CA GLU A 63 -21.48 7.18 11.66
C GLU A 63 -22.65 7.51 12.58
N SER A 64 -23.50 8.44 12.20
CA SER A 64 -24.60 8.98 13.02
C SER A 64 -25.67 7.95 13.41
N ASP A 65 -25.74 6.82 12.72
CA ASP A 65 -26.60 5.68 13.04
C ASP A 65 -26.01 4.72 14.08
N ASN A 66 -24.88 5.10 14.72
CA ASN A 66 -24.09 4.29 15.64
C ASN A 66 -23.50 3.01 15.03
N LYS A 67 -23.46 2.90 13.71
CA LYS A 67 -22.81 1.83 12.98
C LYS A 67 -21.41 2.24 12.54
N VAL A 68 -20.59 1.23 12.31
CA VAL A 68 -19.21 1.37 11.80
C VAL A 68 -19.16 0.85 10.39
N TYR A 69 -18.54 1.61 9.49
CA TYR A 69 -18.37 1.25 8.08
C TYR A 69 -16.92 1.37 7.68
N SER A 70 -16.48 0.45 6.82
CA SER A 70 -15.23 0.60 6.08
C SER A 70 -15.51 1.02 4.63
N TYR A 71 -14.62 1.83 4.14
CA TYR A 71 -14.60 2.28 2.74
C TYR A 71 -13.18 2.16 2.19
N THR A 72 -13.05 1.83 0.92
CA THR A 72 -11.85 2.18 0.19
C THR A 72 -11.93 3.64 -0.22
N ALA A 73 -10.95 4.43 0.18
CA ALA A 73 -10.86 5.86 -0.11
C ALA A 73 -9.50 6.22 -0.70
N MET A 74 -9.40 7.39 -1.32
CA MET A 74 -8.15 7.91 -1.88
C MET A 74 -7.94 9.39 -1.52
N SER A 75 -6.67 9.80 -1.56
CA SER A 75 -6.21 11.19 -1.51
C SER A 75 -4.91 11.33 -2.29
N THR A 76 -4.60 12.51 -2.79
CA THR A 76 -3.42 12.77 -3.60
C THR A 76 -2.53 13.86 -3.01
N SER A 77 -1.23 13.80 -3.29
CA SER A 77 -0.26 14.82 -2.89
C SER A 77 0.93 14.87 -3.85
N ASN A 78 1.46 16.06 -4.10
CA ASN A 78 2.67 16.25 -4.87
C ASN A 78 3.91 16.50 -3.98
N ASP A 79 3.71 16.69 -2.67
CA ASP A 79 4.76 17.12 -1.73
C ASP A 79 4.77 16.32 -0.41
N LEU A 80 3.88 15.33 -0.26
CA LEU A 80 3.68 14.53 0.95
C LEU A 80 3.19 15.31 2.19
N LYS A 81 3.04 16.63 2.10
CA LYS A 81 2.58 17.52 3.17
C LYS A 81 1.11 17.93 2.98
N ASN A 82 0.81 18.35 1.77
CA ASN A 82 -0.51 18.83 1.41
C ASN A 82 -1.26 17.71 0.65
N TRP A 83 -2.34 17.23 1.25
CA TRP A 83 -3.14 16.16 0.69
C TRP A 83 -4.52 16.68 0.29
N SER A 84 -5.03 16.20 -0.85
CA SER A 84 -6.39 16.50 -1.29
C SER A 84 -7.42 16.00 -0.28
N ASP A 85 -8.66 16.48 -0.40
CA ASP A 85 -9.80 15.90 0.33
C ASP A 85 -9.90 14.39 0.06
N LYS A 86 -10.30 13.66 1.09
CA LYS A 86 -10.44 12.21 1.01
C LYS A 86 -11.69 11.83 0.25
N LYS A 87 -11.51 11.18 -0.90
CA LYS A 87 -12.58 10.71 -1.76
C LYS A 87 -12.92 9.26 -1.44
N ILE A 88 -14.15 8.98 -1.04
CA ILE A 88 -14.69 7.63 -0.87
C ILE A 88 -14.98 7.05 -2.25
N LEU A 89 -14.51 5.83 -2.54
CA LEU A 89 -14.64 5.16 -3.83
C LEU A 89 -15.70 4.04 -3.81
N THR A 90 -16.00 3.48 -2.65
CA THR A 90 -16.86 2.30 -2.52
C THR A 90 -18.16 2.61 -1.79
N PRO A 91 -19.23 1.84 -2.01
CA PRO A 91 -20.53 2.07 -1.38
C PRO A 91 -20.48 1.85 0.14
N ARG A 92 -21.45 2.44 0.83
CA ARG A 92 -21.75 2.25 2.24
C ARG A 92 -22.55 0.97 2.44
N ASP A 93 -21.88 -0.13 2.77
CA ASP A 93 -22.51 -1.45 2.94
C ASP A 93 -21.71 -2.35 3.88
N GLN A 94 -22.25 -2.66 5.06
CA GLN A 94 -21.61 -3.56 6.03
C GLN A 94 -21.56 -5.02 5.59
N ASN A 95 -22.41 -5.44 4.64
CA ASN A 95 -22.37 -6.80 4.10
C ASN A 95 -21.22 -7.01 3.11
N LEU A 96 -20.65 -5.92 2.60
CA LEU A 96 -19.47 -5.93 1.75
C LEU A 96 -18.27 -5.32 2.49
N ASP A 97 -18.44 -4.15 3.09
CA ASP A 97 -17.45 -3.45 3.93
C ASP A 97 -16.08 -3.39 3.23
N PHE A 98 -16.03 -2.74 2.06
CA PHE A 98 -14.87 -2.68 1.20
C PHE A 98 -13.67 -2.03 1.88
N SER A 99 -12.52 -2.69 1.81
CA SER A 99 -11.31 -2.30 2.55
C SER A 99 -10.03 -2.82 1.90
N SER A 100 -8.91 -2.63 2.56
CA SER A 100 -7.57 -3.10 2.20
C SER A 100 -7.32 -3.02 0.70
N PRO A 101 -7.27 -1.79 0.12
CA PRO A 101 -6.74 -1.64 -1.22
C PRO A 101 -5.32 -2.21 -1.25
N GLY A 102 -5.02 -3.05 -2.24
CA GLY A 102 -3.70 -3.67 -2.35
C GLY A 102 -2.73 -2.78 -3.12
N ASN A 103 -3.03 -2.51 -4.36
CA ASN A 103 -2.28 -1.58 -5.20
C ASN A 103 -3.05 -1.20 -6.46
N VAL A 104 -2.49 -0.25 -7.20
CA VAL A 104 -2.96 0.15 -8.53
C VAL A 104 -1.93 -0.22 -9.58
N VAL A 105 -2.36 -0.85 -10.65
CA VAL A 105 -1.51 -1.21 -11.78
C VAL A 105 -2.09 -0.68 -13.10
N ARG A 106 -1.21 -0.45 -14.09
CA ARG A 106 -1.62 -0.13 -15.45
C ARG A 106 -1.75 -1.40 -16.26
N TYR A 107 -2.95 -1.69 -16.78
CA TYR A 107 -3.18 -2.80 -17.68
C TYR A 107 -3.89 -2.31 -18.94
N ASN A 108 -3.23 -2.48 -20.09
CA ASN A 108 -3.64 -1.85 -21.35
C ASN A 108 -3.83 -0.33 -21.14
N ASP A 109 -5.00 0.20 -21.48
CA ASP A 109 -5.30 1.64 -21.37
C ASP A 109 -6.07 2.02 -20.10
N GLU A 110 -6.11 1.12 -19.10
CA GLU A 110 -6.84 1.33 -17.85
C GLU A 110 -5.94 1.13 -16.62
N TRP A 111 -6.28 1.81 -15.54
CA TRP A 111 -5.78 1.55 -14.20
C TRP A 111 -6.69 0.55 -13.51
N ILE A 112 -6.09 -0.40 -12.82
CA ILE A 112 -6.79 -1.42 -12.02
C ILE A 112 -6.36 -1.27 -10.58
N LEU A 113 -7.32 -0.96 -9.70
CA LEU A 113 -7.17 -0.99 -8.25
C LEU A 113 -7.69 -2.34 -7.75
N CYS A 114 -6.87 -3.12 -7.07
CA CYS A 114 -7.34 -4.29 -6.34
C CYS A 114 -7.68 -3.94 -4.89
N LEU A 115 -8.74 -4.55 -4.37
CA LEU A 115 -9.25 -4.35 -3.02
C LEU A 115 -9.98 -5.62 -2.55
N GLN A 116 -10.53 -5.59 -1.34
CA GLN A 116 -11.28 -6.71 -0.79
C GLN A 116 -12.61 -6.26 -0.20
N THR A 117 -13.49 -7.24 0.07
CA THR A 117 -14.56 -7.09 1.05
C THR A 117 -14.10 -7.63 2.41
N TYR A 118 -14.68 -7.08 3.49
CA TYR A 118 -14.46 -7.54 4.86
C TYR A 118 -15.79 -7.51 5.62
N PRO A 119 -16.78 -8.33 5.24
CA PRO A 119 -18.16 -8.22 5.68
C PRO A 119 -18.30 -8.24 7.20
N ARG A 120 -18.96 -7.23 7.77
CA ARG A 120 -19.25 -7.08 9.20
C ARG A 120 -20.69 -6.64 9.41
N PRO A 121 -21.67 -7.50 9.05
CA PRO A 121 -23.08 -7.15 9.20
C PRO A 121 -23.40 -6.81 10.65
N ASP A 122 -24.26 -5.82 10.86
CA ASP A 122 -24.66 -5.32 12.17
C ASP A 122 -23.49 -4.91 13.07
N TYR A 123 -22.50 -4.21 12.49
CA TYR A 123 -21.38 -3.68 13.24
C TYR A 123 -21.73 -2.32 13.85
N TYR A 124 -21.78 -2.28 15.17
CA TYR A 124 -22.07 -1.08 15.96
C TYR A 124 -20.84 -0.62 16.76
N VAL A 125 -20.81 0.67 17.07
CA VAL A 125 -19.72 1.28 17.87
C VAL A 125 -19.50 0.56 19.21
N LYS A 126 -20.58 0.07 19.84
CA LYS A 126 -20.52 -0.68 21.10
C LYS A 126 -19.85 -2.06 20.97
N ASP A 127 -19.74 -2.59 19.76
CA ASP A 127 -19.22 -3.94 19.50
C ASP A 127 -17.76 -3.91 18.97
N MET A 128 -17.10 -2.75 19.05
CA MET A 128 -15.70 -2.62 18.64
C MET A 128 -14.75 -3.31 19.62
N PRO A 129 -13.71 -3.99 19.09
CA PRO A 129 -13.43 -4.27 17.68
C PRO A 129 -14.25 -5.46 17.16
N LYS A 130 -14.62 -5.45 15.87
CA LYS A 130 -15.30 -6.57 15.23
C LYS A 130 -14.56 -7.01 13.97
N PHE A 131 -14.25 -8.30 13.89
CA PHE A 131 -13.57 -8.90 12.73
C PHE A 131 -14.56 -9.30 11.64
N GLY A 132 -14.08 -9.29 10.38
CA GLY A 132 -14.87 -9.71 9.23
C GLY A 132 -15.17 -11.20 9.21
N THR A 133 -16.27 -11.56 8.52
CA THR A 133 -16.71 -12.96 8.34
C THR A 133 -15.81 -13.73 7.38
N GLY A 134 -16.12 -15.02 7.20
CA GLY A 134 -15.49 -15.89 6.20
C GLY A 134 -15.82 -15.55 4.74
N ASP A 135 -16.73 -14.59 4.50
CA ASP A 135 -17.21 -14.20 3.17
C ASP A 135 -16.39 -13.09 2.52
N ALA A 136 -15.21 -12.77 3.07
CA ALA A 136 -14.29 -11.83 2.45
C ALA A 136 -13.79 -12.35 1.08
N ARG A 137 -13.85 -11.48 0.06
CA ARG A 137 -13.48 -11.77 -1.33
C ARG A 137 -12.67 -10.64 -1.92
N LEU A 138 -11.95 -10.96 -2.99
CA LEU A 138 -11.15 -9.99 -3.74
C LEU A 138 -11.98 -9.33 -4.83
N PHE A 139 -11.73 -8.05 -5.04
CA PHE A 139 -12.39 -7.23 -6.06
C PHE A 139 -11.37 -6.39 -6.82
N ILE A 140 -11.77 -5.87 -7.95
CA ILE A 140 -11.06 -4.83 -8.69
C ILE A 140 -12.01 -3.67 -9.02
N MET A 141 -11.43 -2.49 -9.19
CA MET A 141 -12.07 -1.32 -9.79
C MET A 141 -11.20 -0.81 -10.92
N ARG A 142 -11.82 -0.19 -11.93
CA ARG A 142 -11.15 0.30 -13.13
C ARG A 142 -11.28 1.81 -13.26
N SER A 143 -10.22 2.45 -13.77
CA SER A 143 -10.19 3.88 -14.04
C SER A 143 -9.39 4.19 -15.31
N LYS A 144 -9.73 5.26 -16.02
CA LYS A 144 -8.94 5.79 -17.13
C LYS A 144 -8.06 6.97 -16.72
N ASP A 145 -8.41 7.64 -15.64
CA ASP A 145 -7.87 8.93 -15.23
C ASP A 145 -7.33 8.98 -13.79
N LEU A 146 -7.41 7.87 -13.02
CA LEU A 146 -7.12 7.77 -11.58
C LEU A 146 -8.08 8.59 -10.69
N GLU A 147 -9.06 9.25 -11.27
CA GLU A 147 -10.04 10.07 -10.55
C GLU A 147 -11.39 9.38 -10.47
N SER A 148 -11.87 8.88 -11.60
CA SER A 148 -13.19 8.22 -11.74
C SER A 148 -13.01 6.71 -11.77
N TRP A 149 -13.66 6.01 -10.83
CA TRP A 149 -13.53 4.57 -10.68
C TRP A 149 -14.85 3.86 -10.95
N SER A 150 -14.78 2.70 -11.58
CA SER A 150 -15.95 1.81 -11.78
C SER A 150 -16.49 1.30 -10.44
N SER A 151 -17.70 0.73 -10.44
CA SER A 151 -18.13 -0.12 -9.34
C SER A 151 -17.17 -1.30 -9.14
N PRO A 152 -17.02 -1.82 -7.88
CA PRO A 152 -16.20 -3.00 -7.61
C PRO A 152 -16.72 -4.24 -8.36
N GLU A 153 -15.80 -4.99 -8.96
CA GLU A 153 -16.02 -6.21 -9.73
C GLU A 153 -15.31 -7.38 -9.03
N LEU A 154 -16.00 -8.50 -8.82
CA LEU A 154 -15.44 -9.68 -8.16
C LEU A 154 -14.27 -10.26 -8.95
N LEU A 155 -13.14 -10.47 -8.27
CA LEU A 155 -11.92 -11.04 -8.86
C LEU A 155 -11.81 -12.54 -8.57
N LYS A 156 -12.08 -13.38 -9.58
CA LYS A 156 -12.08 -14.84 -9.47
C LYS A 156 -10.69 -15.46 -9.65
N VAL A 157 -9.77 -15.21 -8.73
CA VAL A 157 -8.35 -15.63 -8.79
C VAL A 157 -8.10 -17.14 -8.79
N LYS A 158 -9.10 -17.96 -8.51
CA LYS A 158 -9.00 -19.43 -8.55
C LYS A 158 -9.60 -20.06 -9.82
N GLY A 159 -10.17 -19.26 -10.71
CA GLY A 159 -10.81 -19.68 -11.95
C GLY A 159 -12.29 -19.29 -12.01
N LEU A 160 -12.81 -19.16 -13.23
CA LEU A 160 -14.19 -18.70 -13.46
C LEU A 160 -15.24 -19.69 -12.95
N ASP A 161 -14.94 -21.00 -13.04
CA ASP A 161 -15.85 -22.07 -12.67
C ASP A 161 -15.90 -22.34 -11.16
N VAL A 162 -15.00 -21.72 -10.39
CA VAL A 162 -14.99 -21.85 -8.93
C VAL A 162 -16.10 -20.99 -8.34
N SER A 163 -16.99 -21.62 -7.55
CA SER A 163 -18.06 -20.89 -6.87
C SER A 163 -17.50 -19.93 -5.83
N GLU A 164 -18.22 -18.86 -5.51
CA GLU A 164 -17.79 -17.90 -4.48
C GLU A 164 -17.57 -18.57 -3.13
N ARG A 165 -18.37 -19.56 -2.77
CA ARG A 165 -18.22 -20.36 -1.56
C ARG A 165 -16.88 -21.12 -1.55
N ASP A 166 -16.51 -21.76 -2.68
CA ASP A 166 -15.33 -22.62 -2.78
C ASP A 166 -14.04 -21.79 -2.93
N MET A 167 -14.15 -20.51 -3.30
CA MET A 167 -13.03 -19.59 -3.21
C MET A 167 -12.53 -19.44 -1.77
N GLY A 168 -13.41 -19.53 -0.77
CA GLY A 168 -13.08 -19.34 0.65
C GLY A 168 -12.72 -17.89 0.97
N ARG A 169 -12.34 -17.65 2.22
CA ARG A 169 -11.92 -16.31 2.69
C ARG A 169 -10.60 -15.90 2.05
N MET A 170 -10.58 -14.75 1.37
CA MET A 170 -9.40 -14.16 0.74
C MET A 170 -9.36 -12.67 1.07
N ILE A 171 -8.19 -12.18 1.52
CA ILE A 171 -7.96 -10.76 1.85
C ILE A 171 -6.59 -10.30 1.34
N ASP A 172 -6.34 -9.00 1.42
CA ASP A 172 -5.07 -8.32 1.13
C ASP A 172 -4.52 -8.64 -0.27
N PRO A 173 -5.27 -8.34 -1.35
CA PRO A 173 -4.80 -8.60 -2.71
C PRO A 173 -3.64 -7.67 -3.08
N TYR A 174 -2.74 -8.15 -3.95
CA TYR A 174 -1.70 -7.34 -4.58
C TYR A 174 -1.45 -7.84 -6.01
N LEU A 175 -1.46 -6.94 -6.98
CA LEU A 175 -1.26 -7.25 -8.40
C LEU A 175 0.17 -6.91 -8.83
N LEU A 176 0.79 -7.76 -9.64
CA LEU A 176 2.15 -7.56 -10.14
C LEU A 176 2.31 -8.13 -11.54
N GLU A 177 2.87 -7.37 -12.48
CA GLU A 177 3.33 -7.95 -13.75
C GLU A 177 4.60 -8.77 -13.53
N ASP A 178 4.67 -9.93 -14.18
CA ASP A 178 5.83 -10.83 -14.11
C ASP A 178 7.09 -10.12 -14.62
N LYS A 179 8.25 -10.33 -13.94
CA LYS A 179 9.52 -9.69 -14.34
C LYS A 179 10.09 -10.26 -15.63
N ASP A 180 9.82 -11.56 -15.90
CA ASP A 180 10.42 -12.33 -17.01
C ASP A 180 9.46 -12.54 -18.18
N GLN A 181 8.14 -12.45 -17.94
CA GLN A 181 7.10 -12.71 -18.93
C GLN A 181 6.15 -11.52 -19.06
N LYS A 182 6.44 -10.63 -20.01
CA LYS A 182 5.56 -9.48 -20.30
C LYS A 182 4.13 -9.94 -20.59
N GLY A 183 3.15 -9.26 -19.97
CA GLY A 183 1.72 -9.57 -20.11
C GLY A 183 1.23 -10.70 -19.22
N LYS A 184 2.10 -11.36 -18.46
CA LYS A 184 1.70 -12.25 -17.38
C LYS A 184 1.58 -11.46 -16.09
N TRP A 185 0.45 -11.62 -15.40
CA TRP A 185 0.13 -10.91 -14.19
C TRP A 185 -0.09 -11.87 -13.04
N TRP A 186 0.36 -11.48 -11.86
CA TRP A 186 0.19 -12.20 -10.60
C TRP A 186 -0.79 -11.48 -9.70
N CYS A 187 -1.56 -12.26 -8.95
CA CYS A 187 -2.31 -11.79 -7.79
C CYS A 187 -1.81 -12.55 -6.56
N PHE A 188 -1.27 -11.81 -5.61
CA PHE A 188 -0.94 -12.29 -4.27
C PHE A 188 -2.11 -11.99 -3.36
N TYR A 189 -2.45 -12.88 -2.45
CA TYR A 189 -3.55 -12.66 -1.50
C TYR A 189 -3.39 -13.51 -0.25
N LYS A 190 -3.87 -13.01 0.89
CA LYS A 190 -3.83 -13.74 2.16
C LYS A 190 -4.88 -14.85 2.16
N GLN A 191 -4.39 -16.06 2.02
CA GLN A 191 -5.08 -17.33 2.25
C GLN A 191 -3.99 -18.40 2.35
N ASN A 192 -3.98 -19.22 3.42
CA ASN A 192 -2.93 -20.23 3.66
C ASN A 192 -1.51 -19.64 3.59
N GLY A 193 -1.21 -18.65 4.44
CA GLY A 193 -0.05 -17.80 4.23
C GLY A 193 -0.35 -16.75 3.17
N VAL A 194 0.47 -16.64 2.13
CA VAL A 194 0.20 -15.85 0.93
C VAL A 194 0.05 -16.79 -0.26
N SER A 195 -1.16 -16.85 -0.80
CA SER A 195 -1.48 -17.55 -2.04
C SER A 195 -1.19 -16.70 -3.26
N MET A 196 -0.87 -17.36 -4.36
CA MET A 196 -0.53 -16.74 -5.63
C MET A 196 -1.32 -17.37 -6.77
N SER A 197 -1.88 -16.53 -7.61
CA SER A 197 -2.51 -16.91 -8.88
C SER A 197 -1.97 -16.02 -10.01
N TYR A 198 -2.02 -16.50 -11.25
CA TYR A 198 -1.57 -15.73 -12.40
C TYR A 198 -2.60 -15.73 -13.52
N THR A 199 -2.49 -14.74 -14.40
CA THR A 199 -3.32 -14.55 -15.59
C THR A 199 -2.52 -13.90 -16.72
N TYR A 200 -3.05 -13.95 -17.95
CA TYR A 200 -2.57 -13.20 -19.11
C TYR A 200 -3.61 -12.21 -19.65
N ASP A 201 -4.83 -12.22 -19.12
CA ASP A 201 -5.95 -11.44 -19.66
C ASP A 201 -6.85 -10.80 -18.59
N PHE A 202 -6.49 -10.89 -17.31
CA PHE A 202 -7.27 -10.44 -16.14
C PHE A 202 -8.67 -11.08 -16.02
N LYS A 203 -8.93 -12.16 -16.78
CA LYS A 203 -10.18 -12.91 -16.72
C LYS A 203 -9.95 -14.35 -16.28
N ASN A 204 -9.04 -15.02 -16.98
CA ASN A 204 -8.73 -16.43 -16.74
C ASN A 204 -7.55 -16.52 -15.78
N TRP A 205 -7.82 -16.85 -14.54
CA TRP A 205 -6.83 -17.00 -13.48
C TRP A 205 -6.51 -18.46 -13.20
N THR A 206 -5.25 -18.74 -12.96
CA THR A 206 -4.73 -20.06 -12.59
C THR A 206 -4.05 -19.96 -11.24
N TYR A 207 -4.47 -20.79 -10.30
CA TYR A 207 -3.80 -20.92 -9.00
C TYR A 207 -2.41 -21.54 -9.19
N PHE A 208 -1.39 -20.93 -8.56
CA PHE A 208 0.00 -21.37 -8.67
C PHE A 208 0.48 -22.09 -7.42
N GLY A 209 0.16 -21.58 -6.24
CA GLY A 209 0.65 -22.10 -4.97
C GLY A 209 0.58 -21.04 -3.86
N HIS A 210 1.24 -21.33 -2.74
CA HIS A 210 1.30 -20.43 -1.61
C HIS A 210 2.68 -20.47 -0.94
N THR A 211 2.97 -19.48 -0.09
CA THR A 211 4.15 -19.43 0.78
C THR A 211 3.75 -18.99 2.18
N GLU A 212 4.50 -19.48 3.17
CA GLU A 212 4.32 -19.02 4.54
C GLU A 212 4.69 -17.53 4.64
N SER A 213 3.71 -16.73 5.05
CA SER A 213 3.88 -15.29 5.19
C SER A 213 2.77 -14.70 6.07
N GLY A 214 2.98 -13.48 6.56
CA GLY A 214 1.96 -12.67 7.20
C GLY A 214 0.92 -12.15 6.22
N GLU A 215 0.16 -11.17 6.64
CA GLU A 215 -0.88 -10.48 5.88
C GLU A 215 -0.39 -9.15 5.28
N ASN A 216 -1.27 -8.42 4.60
CA ASN A 216 -1.01 -7.11 3.98
C ASN A 216 0.24 -7.13 3.07
N VAL A 217 0.22 -7.98 2.06
CA VAL A 217 1.36 -8.15 1.18
C VAL A 217 1.48 -7.00 0.18
N SER A 218 2.73 -6.56 -0.05
CA SER A 218 3.10 -5.78 -1.22
C SER A 218 4.37 -6.37 -1.84
N VAL A 219 4.50 -6.29 -3.16
CA VAL A 219 5.61 -6.93 -3.86
C VAL A 219 6.27 -5.96 -4.82
N LEU A 220 7.58 -5.75 -4.65
CA LEU A 220 8.40 -4.97 -5.57
C LEU A 220 9.16 -5.91 -6.52
N ARG A 221 9.44 -5.42 -7.72
CA ARG A 221 10.46 -5.99 -8.61
C ARG A 221 11.75 -5.21 -8.38
N GLU A 222 12.81 -5.90 -8.04
CA GLU A 222 14.08 -5.27 -7.75
C GLU A 222 15.21 -6.10 -8.36
N ASN A 223 15.86 -5.53 -9.39
CA ASN A 223 16.83 -6.26 -10.21
C ASN A 223 16.24 -7.58 -10.75
N ASP A 224 16.82 -8.72 -10.36
CA ASP A 224 16.41 -10.07 -10.75
C ASP A 224 15.57 -10.78 -9.67
N GLU A 225 15.05 -10.04 -8.68
CA GLU A 225 14.34 -10.60 -7.54
C GLU A 225 12.97 -9.94 -7.33
N TYR A 226 12.09 -10.68 -6.69
CA TYR A 226 10.85 -10.18 -6.11
C TYR A 226 11.05 -9.93 -4.62
N ILE A 227 10.64 -8.77 -4.15
CA ILE A 227 10.73 -8.37 -2.75
C ILE A 227 9.30 -8.33 -2.18
N LEU A 228 8.97 -9.31 -1.36
CA LEU A 228 7.66 -9.39 -0.70
C LEU A 228 7.77 -8.74 0.69
N ILE A 229 6.99 -7.71 0.89
CA ILE A 229 6.81 -7.01 2.17
C ILE A 229 5.50 -7.52 2.77
N HIS A 230 5.50 -7.88 4.05
CA HIS A 230 4.32 -8.44 4.73
C HIS A 230 4.30 -8.11 6.22
N SER A 231 3.17 -8.31 6.86
CA SER A 231 2.98 -8.13 8.31
C SER A 231 2.82 -9.49 8.98
N PRO A 232 3.88 -10.04 9.62
CA PRO A 232 3.80 -11.37 10.23
C PRO A 232 2.86 -11.41 11.45
N LYS A 233 2.92 -10.40 12.32
CA LYS A 233 2.02 -10.18 13.46
C LYS A 233 2.05 -8.70 13.84
N ASN A 234 3.14 -8.23 14.40
CA ASN A 234 3.38 -6.83 14.74
C ASN A 234 4.75 -6.43 14.17
N GLY A 235 4.79 -5.39 13.36
CA GLY A 235 5.93 -5.01 12.56
C GLY A 235 5.77 -5.46 11.10
N ILE A 236 6.77 -5.12 10.29
CA ILE A 236 6.83 -5.39 8.86
C ILE A 236 8.06 -6.25 8.60
N ALA A 237 7.92 -7.30 7.82
CA ALA A 237 9.02 -8.18 7.42
C ALA A 237 9.14 -8.25 5.90
N ILE A 238 10.31 -8.65 5.43
CA ILE A 238 10.61 -8.74 4.00
C ILE A 238 11.14 -10.13 3.68
N LYS A 239 10.69 -10.67 2.54
CA LYS A 239 11.21 -11.89 1.92
C LYS A 239 11.64 -11.61 0.49
N LYS A 240 12.54 -12.43 -0.03
CA LYS A 240 13.02 -12.39 -1.41
C LYS A 240 12.79 -13.71 -2.13
N SER A 241 12.50 -13.63 -3.42
CA SER A 241 12.38 -14.79 -4.30
C SER A 241 12.77 -14.42 -5.73
N LYS A 242 13.27 -15.39 -6.51
CA LYS A 242 13.48 -15.23 -7.95
C LYS A 242 12.36 -15.87 -8.78
N ASP A 243 11.63 -16.81 -8.19
CA ASP A 243 10.76 -17.75 -8.91
C ASP A 243 9.37 -17.96 -8.27
N PHE A 244 9.08 -17.24 -7.18
CA PHE A 244 7.88 -17.41 -6.32
C PHE A 244 7.74 -18.78 -5.64
N LYS A 245 8.66 -19.70 -5.84
CA LYS A 245 8.68 -21.02 -5.22
C LYS A 245 9.52 -21.06 -3.96
N THR A 246 10.71 -20.45 -4.05
CA THR A 246 11.64 -20.38 -2.94
C THR A 246 11.71 -18.97 -2.39
N TRP A 247 11.35 -18.80 -1.12
CA TRP A 247 11.37 -17.52 -0.43
C TRP A 247 12.37 -17.56 0.73
N THR A 248 13.17 -16.52 0.85
CA THR A 248 14.14 -16.34 1.95
C THR A 248 13.85 -15.04 2.68
N ASP A 249 13.97 -15.07 4.00
CA ASP A 249 13.84 -13.86 4.81
C ASP A 249 14.95 -12.86 4.48
N PHE A 250 14.62 -11.58 4.44
CA PHE A 250 15.53 -10.51 4.12
C PHE A 250 15.50 -9.42 5.19
N GLY A 251 16.60 -9.31 5.93
CA GLY A 251 16.74 -8.34 7.00
C GLY A 251 16.07 -8.78 8.32
N ARG A 252 15.78 -7.79 9.15
CA ARG A 252 15.15 -7.97 10.46
C ARG A 252 13.72 -7.43 10.42
N LEU A 253 12.92 -7.82 11.41
CA LEU A 253 11.60 -7.23 11.60
C LEU A 253 11.70 -5.70 11.78
N ILE A 254 10.95 -4.98 10.96
CA ILE A 254 10.90 -3.51 10.92
C ILE A 254 9.83 -3.07 11.91
N THR A 255 10.24 -2.40 12.99
CA THR A 255 9.35 -1.87 14.03
C THR A 255 9.44 -0.35 14.17
N LEU A 256 10.32 0.29 13.41
CA LEU A 256 10.49 1.75 13.34
C LEU A 256 10.59 2.40 14.74
N GLY A 257 9.89 3.52 14.90
CA GLY A 257 9.78 4.25 16.17
C GLY A 257 8.67 3.75 17.11
N GLN A 258 8.06 2.59 16.88
CA GLN A 258 6.88 2.07 17.57
C GLN A 258 6.96 2.21 19.10
N LYS A 259 8.09 1.86 19.70
CA LYS A 259 8.28 1.94 21.17
C LYS A 259 8.11 3.36 21.73
N LYS A 260 8.31 4.39 20.88
CA LYS A 260 8.25 5.82 21.26
C LYS A 260 6.99 6.52 20.76
N TRP A 261 6.24 5.89 19.86
CA TRP A 261 5.06 6.46 19.23
C TRP A 261 3.76 5.98 19.89
N PRO A 262 3.08 6.81 20.69
CA PRO A 262 1.79 6.41 21.27
C PRO A 262 0.78 5.96 20.21
N TRP A 263 0.75 6.64 19.06
CA TRP A 263 -0.18 6.39 17.94
C TRP A 263 0.03 5.04 17.23
N ALA A 264 1.18 4.40 17.41
CA ALA A 264 1.53 3.13 16.78
C ALA A 264 1.99 2.07 17.79
N LYS A 265 1.85 2.34 19.10
CA LYS A 265 2.38 1.50 20.17
C LYS A 265 1.76 0.10 20.19
N GLY A 266 0.48 -0.01 19.86
CA GLY A 266 -0.24 -1.29 19.84
C GLY A 266 0.19 -2.19 18.68
N ARG A 267 0.26 -1.62 17.45
CA ARG A 267 0.68 -2.37 16.26
C ARG A 267 1.24 -1.46 15.18
N ILE A 268 2.19 -2.00 14.41
CA ILE A 268 2.60 -1.51 13.08
C ILE A 268 2.36 -2.63 12.08
N SER A 269 1.71 -2.33 10.95
CA SER A 269 1.47 -3.30 9.87
C SER A 269 1.17 -2.63 8.51
N ALA A 270 0.85 -3.46 7.52
CA ALA A 270 0.44 -3.05 6.16
C ALA A 270 1.44 -2.10 5.49
N GLY A 271 2.72 -2.49 5.49
CA GLY A 271 3.74 -1.74 4.76
C GLY A 271 3.55 -1.88 3.26
N THR A 272 3.36 -0.77 2.56
CA THR A 272 3.38 -0.68 1.10
C THR A 272 4.50 0.25 0.66
N ALA A 273 5.34 -0.17 -0.27
CA ALA A 273 6.51 0.60 -0.69
C ALA A 273 6.54 0.84 -2.20
N VAL A 274 7.11 1.98 -2.59
CA VAL A 274 7.47 2.30 -3.96
C VAL A 274 8.97 2.55 -4.06
N ASN A 275 9.57 2.15 -5.19
CA ASN A 275 10.96 2.45 -5.48
C ASN A 275 11.06 3.81 -6.18
N LEU A 276 11.59 4.81 -5.47
CA LEU A 276 11.87 6.15 -5.98
C LEU A 276 13.37 6.48 -5.93
N LYS A 277 14.24 5.46 -6.00
CA LYS A 277 15.70 5.67 -5.95
C LYS A 277 16.21 6.53 -7.10
N ASP A 278 15.63 6.38 -8.27
CA ASP A 278 16.02 7.13 -9.47
C ASP A 278 15.29 8.48 -9.60
N ASN A 279 14.38 8.78 -8.68
CA ASN A 279 13.74 10.08 -8.61
C ASN A 279 14.60 11.06 -7.78
N PRO A 280 15.07 12.18 -8.36
CA PRO A 280 16.04 13.08 -7.71
C PRO A 280 15.50 13.80 -6.46
N GLN A 281 14.17 13.84 -6.26
CA GLN A 281 13.55 14.44 -5.08
C GLN A 281 13.56 13.52 -3.86
N TYR A 282 13.56 12.19 -4.08
CA TYR A 282 13.42 11.19 -3.01
C TYR A 282 14.69 10.35 -2.84
N GLU A 283 15.24 9.79 -3.93
CA GLU A 283 16.44 8.90 -3.94
C GLU A 283 16.33 7.75 -2.93
N ARG A 284 15.13 7.22 -2.73
CA ARG A 284 14.78 6.23 -1.68
C ARG A 284 13.67 5.29 -2.13
N TYR A 285 13.56 4.18 -1.42
CA TYR A 285 12.28 3.51 -1.24
C TYR A 285 11.45 4.32 -0.25
N VAL A 286 10.20 4.58 -0.58
CA VAL A 286 9.24 5.24 0.31
C VAL A 286 8.17 4.24 0.68
N MET A 287 7.95 4.03 1.98
CA MET A 287 6.95 3.09 2.49
C MET A 287 5.92 3.82 3.34
N PHE A 288 4.65 3.55 3.06
CA PHE A 288 3.54 3.89 3.93
C PHE A 288 3.11 2.65 4.72
N PHE A 289 2.63 2.85 5.92
CA PHE A 289 2.17 1.78 6.81
C PHE A 289 1.07 2.31 7.72
N HIS A 290 0.28 1.44 8.35
CA HIS A 290 -0.57 1.92 9.42
C HIS A 290 -0.03 1.54 10.80
N GLY A 291 -0.32 2.40 11.78
CA GLY A 291 -0.06 2.18 13.19
C GLY A 291 -1.34 2.29 13.98
N SER A 292 -1.54 1.39 14.95
CA SER A 292 -2.64 1.41 15.90
C SER A 292 -2.10 1.67 17.31
N GLY A 293 -2.78 2.49 18.10
CA GLY A 293 -2.35 2.82 19.45
C GLY A 293 -3.19 3.93 20.09
N PRO A 294 -3.06 4.10 21.42
CA PRO A 294 -2.09 3.45 22.32
C PRO A 294 -2.42 2.01 22.74
N LEU A 295 -3.68 1.56 22.54
CA LEU A 295 -4.13 0.21 22.84
C LEU A 295 -3.76 -0.78 21.74
N THR A 296 -3.87 -2.07 22.01
CA THR A 296 -3.77 -3.11 20.98
C THR A 296 -5.05 -3.14 20.12
N GLU A 297 -4.98 -3.85 19.00
CA GLU A 297 -6.17 -4.04 18.15
C GLU A 297 -7.27 -4.80 18.88
N GLU A 298 -6.91 -5.79 19.69
CA GLU A 298 -7.84 -6.57 20.53
C GLU A 298 -8.49 -5.73 21.63
N GLU A 299 -7.81 -4.69 22.10
CA GLU A 299 -8.31 -3.77 23.14
C GLU A 299 -9.14 -2.60 22.59
N GLY A 300 -9.27 -2.48 21.26
CA GLY A 300 -10.20 -1.54 20.63
C GLY A 300 -9.62 -0.50 19.68
N ASP A 301 -8.31 -0.50 19.40
CA ASP A 301 -7.72 0.43 18.44
C ASP A 301 -7.74 -0.11 16.98
N PHE A 302 -8.39 -1.27 16.73
CA PHE A 302 -8.52 -1.83 15.41
C PHE A 302 -9.30 -0.91 14.44
N ASP A 303 -10.46 -0.44 14.87
CA ASP A 303 -11.38 0.39 14.07
C ASP A 303 -11.55 1.82 14.64
N LYS A 304 -10.57 2.30 15.39
CA LYS A 304 -10.43 3.69 15.81
C LYS A 304 -8.97 4.01 16.07
N ASN A 305 -8.64 5.28 16.04
CA ASN A 305 -7.28 5.81 16.27
C ASN A 305 -6.19 5.33 15.31
N ALA A 306 -6.40 4.28 14.49
CA ALA A 306 -5.38 3.86 13.54
C ALA A 306 -5.03 4.98 12.55
N SER A 307 -3.74 5.16 12.32
CA SER A 307 -3.17 6.29 11.57
C SER A 307 -2.22 5.77 10.49
N ILE A 308 -2.13 6.45 9.35
CA ILE A 308 -1.13 6.14 8.31
C ILE A 308 0.13 6.93 8.58
N GLY A 309 1.26 6.23 8.60
CA GLY A 309 2.59 6.79 8.72
C GLY A 309 3.46 6.58 7.49
N ILE A 310 4.60 7.27 7.45
CA ILE A 310 5.59 7.23 6.38
C ILE A 310 6.98 6.94 6.92
N THR A 311 7.76 6.19 6.16
CA THR A 311 9.18 5.90 6.39
C THR A 311 9.89 5.71 5.06
N TRP A 312 11.21 5.72 5.05
CA TRP A 312 11.99 5.56 3.82
C TRP A 312 13.28 4.79 4.06
N SER A 313 13.84 4.22 2.99
CA SER A 313 15.08 3.45 3.05
C SER A 313 15.89 3.60 1.76
N LYS A 314 17.21 3.45 1.84
CA LYS A 314 18.10 3.33 0.67
C LYS A 314 18.21 1.90 0.14
N ASP A 315 18.01 0.91 1.01
CA ASP A 315 18.43 -0.48 0.79
C ASP A 315 17.40 -1.54 1.22
N LEU A 316 16.20 -1.12 1.66
CA LEU A 316 15.14 -1.96 2.23
C LEU A 316 15.50 -2.61 3.59
N LEU A 317 16.72 -2.46 4.07
CA LEU A 317 17.20 -3.02 5.34
C LEU A 317 17.20 -1.99 6.48
N HIS A 318 17.61 -0.76 6.15
CA HIS A 318 17.75 0.33 7.10
C HIS A 318 16.68 1.39 6.81
N TRP A 319 15.70 1.46 7.69
CA TRP A 319 14.57 2.38 7.55
C TRP A 319 14.74 3.62 8.41
N GLU A 320 14.60 4.76 7.80
CA GLU A 320 14.66 6.09 8.41
C GLU A 320 13.26 6.64 8.61
N TRP A 321 13.04 7.41 9.67
CA TRP A 321 11.77 8.07 9.98
C TRP A 321 12.00 9.36 10.77
N LEU A 322 10.99 10.21 10.83
CA LEU A 322 11.00 11.40 11.68
C LEU A 322 10.86 11.00 13.16
N LYS A 323 11.66 11.67 14.00
CA LYS A 323 11.71 11.40 15.44
C LYS A 323 10.56 12.04 16.20
#